data_02d06715c74a679399d01845750f893a
#
_entry.id   02d06715c74a679399d01845750f893a
#
_cell.length_a   1.000
_cell.length_b   1.000
_cell.length_c   1.000
_cell.angle_alpha   90.00
_cell.angle_beta   90.00
_cell.angle_gamma   90.00
#
_symmetry.space_group_name_H-M   'P 1'
#
loop_
_entity.id
_entity.type
_entity.pdbx_description
1 polymer ?
#
loop_
_entity_poly.entity_id
_entity_poly.type
_entity_poly.pdbx_seq_one_letter_code
_entity_poly.pdbx_strand_id
1 'polypeptide(L)'
;EYVDKGKIRSIGVSNFNPHHLDELLEYARIRPVVNQIEIEPYMTQHDVVGYTFRKGIQVEAWGPLGQGVTGVLDDPVIGEIAARHDKSAAQVILRWHMQRGLVTIPRCDNDAYTDENIRIFDFELSPSEMEIITGLNRNQRAYEQNDPDNFPW
;
A
#
# COMPACT_ATOMS: atom_id res chain seq x y z
N GLU A 1 7.97 -15.26 22.07
CA GLU A 1 8.00 -16.74 22.18
C GLU A 1 8.36 -17.40 20.85
N TYR A 2 7.60 -17.18 19.74
CA TYR A 2 7.89 -17.86 18.45
C TYR A 2 9.17 -17.37 17.78
N VAL A 3 9.49 -16.09 17.89
CA VAL A 3 10.79 -15.53 17.45
C VAL A 3 11.93 -16.13 18.26
N ASP A 4 11.80 -16.17 19.61
CA ASP A 4 12.84 -16.70 20.51
C ASP A 4 13.10 -18.21 20.27
N LYS A 5 12.06 -18.94 19.84
CA LYS A 5 12.16 -20.36 19.46
C LYS A 5 12.64 -20.57 18.02
N GLY A 6 12.97 -19.49 17.30
CA GLY A 6 13.41 -19.55 15.89
C GLY A 6 12.35 -20.05 14.89
N LYS A 7 11.06 -20.10 15.29
CA LYS A 7 9.96 -20.55 14.42
C LYS A 7 9.55 -19.49 13.41
N ILE A 8 9.69 -18.20 13.74
CA ILE A 8 9.50 -17.06 12.87
C ILE A 8 10.72 -16.13 13.01
N ARG A 9 11.06 -15.41 11.95
CA ARG A 9 12.23 -14.51 11.92
C ARG A 9 11.89 -13.09 12.32
N SER A 10 10.68 -12.64 12.03
CA SER A 10 10.23 -11.26 12.27
C SER A 10 8.74 -11.21 12.51
N ILE A 11 8.27 -10.11 13.06
CA ILE A 11 6.86 -9.82 13.29
C ILE A 11 6.48 -8.52 12.60
N GLY A 12 5.22 -8.34 12.32
CA GLY A 12 4.63 -7.12 11.77
C GLY A 12 3.34 -6.75 12.48
N VAL A 13 2.82 -5.59 12.13
CA VAL A 13 1.52 -5.09 12.55
C VAL A 13 0.69 -4.75 11.32
N SER A 14 -0.62 -4.57 11.51
CA SER A 14 -1.52 -4.15 10.44
C SER A 14 -2.45 -3.04 10.92
N ASN A 15 -2.68 -2.06 10.05
CA ASN A 15 -3.54 -0.91 10.28
C ASN A 15 -3.15 -0.06 11.50
N PHE A 16 -1.85 0.09 11.76
CA PHE A 16 -1.36 0.94 12.86
C PHE A 16 -1.16 2.38 12.37
N ASN A 17 -1.90 3.31 12.98
CA ASN A 17 -1.67 4.74 12.89
C ASN A 17 -0.44 5.16 13.73
N PRO A 18 0.11 6.39 13.57
CA PRO A 18 1.28 6.85 14.30
C PRO A 18 1.23 6.62 15.82
N HIS A 19 0.09 6.94 16.45
CA HIS A 19 -0.08 6.78 17.91
C HIS A 19 -0.11 5.31 18.33
N HIS A 20 -0.69 4.40 17.52
CA HIS A 20 -0.64 2.97 17.77
C HIS A 20 0.81 2.44 17.73
N LEU A 21 1.61 2.94 16.76
CA LEU A 21 3.03 2.57 16.66
C LEU A 21 3.82 3.11 17.88
N ASP A 22 3.57 4.34 18.31
CA ASP A 22 4.26 4.91 19.46
C ASP A 22 3.96 4.11 20.72
N GLU A 23 2.69 3.82 21.00
CA GLU A 23 2.28 3.02 22.14
C GLU A 23 2.92 1.62 22.10
N LEU A 24 2.84 0.93 20.96
CA LEU A 24 3.47 -0.39 20.83
C LEU A 24 4.97 -0.35 21.06
N LEU A 25 5.67 0.62 20.45
CA LEU A 25 7.12 0.71 20.45
C LEU A 25 7.69 1.08 21.83
N GLU A 26 6.89 1.64 22.74
CA GLU A 26 7.27 1.91 24.13
C GLU A 26 7.52 0.61 24.89
N TYR A 27 6.76 -0.45 24.62
CA TYR A 27 6.80 -1.71 25.38
C TYR A 27 7.34 -2.89 24.57
N ALA A 28 7.45 -2.77 23.25
CA ALA A 28 7.82 -3.88 22.38
C ALA A 28 9.28 -4.29 22.55
N ARG A 29 9.51 -5.47 23.15
CA ARG A 29 10.84 -6.10 23.20
C ARG A 29 11.37 -6.47 21.83
N ILE A 30 10.49 -6.90 20.92
CA ILE A 30 10.80 -7.20 19.52
C ILE A 30 10.02 -6.21 18.67
N ARG A 31 10.74 -5.40 17.89
CA ARG A 31 10.11 -4.38 17.06
C ARG A 31 9.47 -5.02 15.82
N PRO A 32 8.28 -4.56 15.39
CA PRO A 32 7.73 -4.95 14.11
C PRO A 32 8.62 -4.43 12.97
N VAL A 33 8.73 -5.22 11.91
CA VAL A 33 9.50 -4.83 10.70
C VAL A 33 8.59 -4.38 9.57
N VAL A 34 7.29 -4.63 9.68
CA VAL A 34 6.27 -4.28 8.68
C VAL A 34 5.05 -3.67 9.38
N ASN A 35 4.46 -2.65 8.76
CA ASN A 35 3.10 -2.17 9.01
C ASN A 35 2.31 -2.32 7.70
N GLN A 36 1.34 -3.23 7.67
CA GLN A 36 0.49 -3.45 6.53
C GLN A 36 -0.76 -2.56 6.65
N ILE A 37 -0.92 -1.59 5.74
CA ILE A 37 -2.01 -0.61 5.77
C ILE A 37 -2.69 -0.49 4.40
N GLU A 38 -3.94 -0.01 4.39
CA GLU A 38 -4.65 0.29 3.14
C GLU A 38 -3.96 1.43 2.40
N ILE A 39 -3.51 1.18 1.17
CA ILE A 39 -2.99 2.24 0.30
C ILE A 39 -3.40 1.99 -1.13
N GLU A 40 -4.01 3.00 -1.72
CA GLU A 40 -4.31 3.11 -3.14
C GLU A 40 -4.37 4.59 -3.54
N PRO A 41 -4.50 4.99 -4.82
CA PRO A 41 -4.40 6.39 -5.21
C PRO A 41 -5.42 7.33 -4.54
N TYR A 42 -6.62 6.85 -4.17
CA TYR A 42 -7.61 7.67 -3.44
C TYR A 42 -7.40 7.66 -1.92
N MET A 43 -6.53 6.77 -1.42
CA MET A 43 -6.14 6.65 -0.02
C MET A 43 -4.63 6.53 0.12
N THR A 44 -3.90 7.62 -0.10
CA THR A 44 -2.43 7.60 -0.17
C THR A 44 -1.73 7.44 1.17
N GLN A 45 -2.38 7.79 2.26
CA GLN A 45 -1.88 7.71 3.64
C GLN A 45 -0.48 8.31 3.83
N HIS A 46 -0.21 9.43 3.17
CA HIS A 46 1.12 10.04 3.10
C HIS A 46 1.79 10.17 4.48
N ASP A 47 1.05 10.68 5.47
CA ASP A 47 1.58 10.93 6.82
C ASP A 47 1.90 9.64 7.57
N VAL A 48 1.01 8.63 7.48
CA VAL A 48 1.20 7.32 8.12
C VAL A 48 2.38 6.59 7.49
N VAL A 49 2.50 6.63 6.16
CA VAL A 49 3.62 6.06 5.41
C VAL A 49 4.93 6.70 5.83
N GLY A 50 5.01 8.03 5.77
CA GLY A 50 6.22 8.77 6.15
C GLY A 50 6.60 8.54 7.62
N TYR A 51 5.61 8.47 8.51
CA TYR A 51 5.83 8.17 9.91
C TYR A 51 6.40 6.76 10.12
N THR A 52 5.78 5.76 9.50
CA THR A 52 6.19 4.36 9.58
C THR A 52 7.63 4.17 9.10
N PHE A 53 8.00 4.78 7.96
CA PHE A 53 9.39 4.76 7.47
C PHE A 53 10.39 5.41 8.43
N ARG A 54 10.03 6.56 9.05
CA ARG A 54 10.91 7.19 10.06
C ARG A 54 11.18 6.31 11.28
N LYS A 55 10.25 5.39 11.60
CA LYS A 55 10.45 4.38 12.66
C LYS A 55 11.29 3.17 12.21
N GLY A 56 11.74 3.13 10.95
CA GLY A 56 12.49 2.01 10.37
C GLY A 56 11.62 0.77 10.11
N ILE A 57 10.31 0.97 9.91
CA ILE A 57 9.33 -0.08 9.65
C ILE A 57 8.93 -0.01 8.19
N GLN A 58 8.97 -1.14 7.48
CA GLN A 58 8.53 -1.22 6.08
C GLN A 58 7.01 -1.08 6.01
N VAL A 59 6.53 -0.34 5.01
CA VAL A 59 5.10 -0.26 4.71
C VAL A 59 4.74 -1.26 3.63
N GLU A 60 3.68 -2.04 3.88
CA GLU A 60 3.06 -2.94 2.94
C GLU A 60 1.63 -2.48 2.65
N ALA A 61 1.29 -2.34 1.37
CA ALA A 61 0.00 -1.84 0.92
C ALA A 61 -0.97 -3.01 0.69
N TRP A 62 -2.03 -3.11 1.51
CA TRP A 62 -3.16 -3.96 1.18
C TRP A 62 -4.23 -3.16 0.41
N GLY A 63 -5.06 -3.88 -0.38
CA GLY A 63 -6.08 -3.27 -1.23
C GLY A 63 -5.53 -2.29 -2.29
N PRO A 64 -4.34 -2.54 -2.87
CA PRO A 64 -3.64 -1.55 -3.70
C PRO A 64 -4.40 -1.14 -4.96
N LEU A 65 -5.38 -1.93 -5.38
CA LEU A 65 -6.24 -1.70 -6.55
C LEU A 65 -7.69 -1.34 -6.16
N GLY A 66 -7.91 -0.79 -4.94
CA GLY A 66 -9.20 -0.29 -4.48
C GLY A 66 -10.26 -1.37 -4.23
N GLN A 67 -9.87 -2.64 -4.13
CA GLN A 67 -10.74 -3.80 -3.85
C GLN A 67 -11.99 -3.92 -4.76
N GLY A 68 -11.96 -3.31 -5.94
CA GLY A 68 -13.08 -3.29 -6.88
C GLY A 68 -14.27 -2.40 -6.46
N VAL A 69 -14.12 -1.59 -5.39
CA VAL A 69 -15.20 -0.73 -4.87
C VAL A 69 -14.93 0.77 -4.99
N THR A 70 -13.66 1.18 -5.07
CA THR A 70 -13.31 2.61 -5.14
C THR A 70 -13.42 3.20 -6.55
N GLY A 71 -13.40 2.35 -7.58
CA GLY A 71 -13.41 2.78 -8.98
C GLY A 71 -12.04 3.30 -9.48
N VAL A 72 -10.97 3.13 -8.70
CA VAL A 72 -9.62 3.64 -9.03
C VAL A 72 -9.06 3.08 -10.33
N LEU A 73 -9.43 1.85 -10.70
CA LEU A 73 -9.00 1.23 -11.95
C LEU A 73 -9.63 1.88 -13.20
N ASP A 74 -10.76 2.56 -13.04
CA ASP A 74 -11.49 3.24 -14.10
C ASP A 74 -11.21 4.76 -14.09
N ASP A 75 -10.28 5.23 -13.25
CA ASP A 75 -9.93 6.65 -13.19
C ASP A 75 -9.31 7.11 -14.52
N PRO A 76 -9.88 8.15 -15.18
CA PRO A 76 -9.41 8.60 -16.49
C PRO A 76 -7.97 9.10 -16.48
N VAL A 77 -7.50 9.69 -15.38
CA VAL A 77 -6.12 10.19 -15.25
C VAL A 77 -5.14 9.01 -15.25
N ILE A 78 -5.48 7.93 -14.50
CA ILE A 78 -4.67 6.70 -14.48
C ILE A 78 -4.73 6.03 -15.87
N GLY A 79 -5.89 5.99 -16.50
CA GLY A 79 -6.06 5.46 -17.86
C GLY A 79 -5.21 6.18 -18.89
N GLU A 80 -5.11 7.51 -18.83
CA GLU A 80 -4.24 8.29 -19.73
C GLU A 80 -2.74 7.98 -19.49
N ILE A 81 -2.31 7.84 -18.25
CA ILE A 81 -0.93 7.45 -17.91
C ILE A 81 -0.67 6.03 -18.43
N ALA A 82 -1.59 5.10 -18.20
CA ALA A 82 -1.49 3.72 -18.64
C ALA A 82 -1.32 3.61 -20.18
N ALA A 83 -2.12 4.37 -20.93
CA ALA A 83 -2.03 4.42 -22.39
C ALA A 83 -0.66 4.92 -22.88
N ARG A 84 -0.04 5.91 -22.20
CA ARG A 84 1.29 6.42 -22.58
C ARG A 84 2.41 5.38 -22.39
N HIS A 85 2.25 4.48 -21.44
CA HIS A 85 3.22 3.43 -21.13
C HIS A 85 2.91 2.08 -21.79
N ASP A 86 1.81 1.96 -22.55
CA ASP A 86 1.29 0.68 -23.07
C ASP A 86 1.10 -0.35 -21.93
N LYS A 87 0.49 0.11 -20.84
CA LYS A 87 0.24 -0.65 -19.63
C LYS A 87 -1.23 -0.56 -19.22
N SER A 88 -1.66 -1.45 -18.33
CA SER A 88 -2.97 -1.34 -17.69
C SER A 88 -2.97 -0.37 -16.51
N ALA A 89 -4.14 0.09 -16.12
CA ALA A 89 -4.32 0.89 -14.90
C ALA A 89 -3.77 0.19 -13.65
N ALA A 90 -3.98 -1.12 -13.55
CA ALA A 90 -3.45 -1.94 -12.45
C ALA A 90 -1.91 -1.88 -12.41
N GLN A 91 -1.25 -2.07 -13.55
CA GLN A 91 0.22 -2.01 -13.63
C GLN A 91 0.75 -0.62 -13.25
N VAL A 92 0.11 0.46 -13.70
CA VAL A 92 0.47 1.84 -13.32
C VAL A 92 0.36 2.06 -11.82
N ILE A 93 -0.74 1.65 -11.21
CA ILE A 93 -0.94 1.77 -9.75
C ILE A 93 0.09 0.96 -8.98
N LEU A 94 0.35 -0.29 -9.38
CA LEU A 94 1.35 -1.14 -8.73
C LEU A 94 2.76 -0.55 -8.89
N ARG A 95 3.10 -0.01 -10.06
CA ARG A 95 4.38 0.68 -10.27
C ARG A 95 4.51 1.92 -9.40
N TRP A 96 3.45 2.71 -9.25
CA TRP A 96 3.41 3.86 -8.36
C TRP A 96 3.68 3.46 -6.89
N HIS A 97 3.13 2.35 -6.40
CA HIS A 97 3.46 1.82 -5.07
C HIS A 97 4.95 1.50 -4.96
N MET A 98 5.50 0.77 -5.94
CA MET A 98 6.90 0.37 -5.94
C MET A 98 7.85 1.58 -5.93
N GLN A 99 7.55 2.61 -6.73
CA GLN A 99 8.37 3.83 -6.77
C GLN A 99 8.25 4.69 -5.50
N ARG A 100 7.21 4.50 -4.69
CA ARG A 100 7.10 5.05 -3.33
C ARG A 100 7.87 4.24 -2.27
N GLY A 101 8.53 3.15 -2.64
CA GLY A 101 9.23 2.25 -1.72
C GLY A 101 8.31 1.34 -0.91
N LEU A 102 7.08 1.14 -1.37
CA LEU A 102 6.10 0.28 -0.71
C LEU A 102 6.18 -1.16 -1.25
N VAL A 103 5.96 -2.13 -0.37
CA VAL A 103 5.58 -3.49 -0.78
C VAL A 103 4.09 -3.46 -1.13
N THR A 104 3.67 -4.16 -2.17
CA THR A 104 2.26 -4.18 -2.59
C THR A 104 1.78 -5.62 -2.76
N ILE A 105 0.57 -5.92 -2.27
CA ILE A 105 -0.03 -7.25 -2.25
C ILE A 105 -1.41 -7.24 -2.93
N PRO A 106 -1.45 -7.12 -4.28
CA PRO A 106 -2.72 -7.18 -5.00
C PRO A 106 -3.33 -8.57 -4.87
N ARG A 107 -4.63 -8.63 -4.55
CA ARG A 107 -5.37 -9.87 -4.68
C ARG A 107 -5.50 -10.24 -6.15
N CYS A 108 -5.28 -11.50 -6.46
CA CYS A 108 -5.39 -12.02 -7.81
C CYS A 108 -6.08 -13.38 -7.79
N ASP A 109 -7.22 -13.48 -8.45
CA ASP A 109 -8.02 -14.72 -8.53
C ASP A 109 -7.89 -15.38 -9.93
N ASN A 110 -6.97 -14.87 -10.78
CA ASN A 110 -6.80 -15.32 -12.16
C ASN A 110 -5.32 -15.25 -12.55
N ASP A 111 -4.79 -16.34 -13.11
CA ASP A 111 -3.38 -16.45 -13.53
C ASP A 111 -2.97 -15.35 -14.52
N ALA A 112 -3.86 -14.95 -15.44
CA ALA A 112 -3.58 -13.90 -16.41
C ALA A 112 -3.32 -12.54 -15.71
N TYR A 113 -4.04 -12.23 -14.65
CA TYR A 113 -3.81 -11.01 -13.86
C TYR A 113 -2.55 -11.12 -13.00
N THR A 114 -2.18 -12.33 -12.57
CA THR A 114 -0.91 -12.56 -11.87
C THR A 114 0.27 -12.23 -12.77
N ASP A 115 0.24 -12.74 -14.00
CA ASP A 115 1.26 -12.47 -15.02
C ASP A 115 1.31 -10.98 -15.41
N GLU A 116 0.17 -10.31 -15.46
CA GLU A 116 0.08 -8.88 -15.74
C GLU A 116 0.68 -8.06 -14.58
N ASN A 117 0.25 -8.33 -13.35
CA ASN A 117 0.63 -7.59 -12.17
C ASN A 117 2.14 -7.64 -11.87
N ILE A 118 2.84 -8.71 -12.27
CA ILE A 118 4.30 -8.81 -12.10
C ILE A 118 5.09 -8.03 -13.16
N ARG A 119 4.49 -7.67 -14.30
CA ARG A 119 5.15 -6.97 -15.40
C ARG A 119 5.15 -5.45 -15.20
N ILE A 120 5.69 -5.02 -14.06
CA ILE A 120 5.76 -3.62 -13.64
C ILE A 120 7.20 -3.10 -13.50
N PHE A 121 8.19 -3.91 -13.88
CA PHE A 121 9.61 -3.58 -13.74
C PHE A 121 10.27 -3.13 -15.05
N ASP A 122 9.54 -3.18 -16.15
CA ASP A 122 10.00 -2.85 -17.50
C ASP A 122 9.65 -1.42 -17.93
N PHE A 123 9.06 -0.62 -17.07
CA PHE A 123 8.76 0.81 -17.27
C PHE A 123 8.92 1.59 -15.96
N GLU A 124 8.95 2.90 -16.07
CA GLU A 124 9.05 3.80 -14.92
C GLU A 124 8.12 5.00 -15.10
N LEU A 125 7.42 5.36 -14.04
CA LEU A 125 6.62 6.58 -13.98
C LEU A 125 7.54 7.78 -13.76
N SER A 126 7.36 8.83 -14.54
CA SER A 126 8.07 10.10 -14.35
C SER A 126 7.70 10.75 -13.02
N PRO A 127 8.53 11.65 -12.47
CA PRO A 127 8.18 12.39 -11.26
C PRO A 127 6.83 13.12 -11.35
N SER A 128 6.49 13.68 -12.51
CA SER A 128 5.20 14.35 -12.72
C SER A 128 4.03 13.37 -12.70
N GLU A 129 4.17 12.17 -13.26
CA GLU A 129 3.13 11.15 -13.19
C GLU A 129 2.95 10.64 -11.76
N MET A 130 4.03 10.46 -11.02
CA MET A 130 3.98 10.12 -9.60
C MET A 130 3.21 11.17 -8.78
N GLU A 131 3.46 12.45 -9.04
CA GLU A 131 2.75 13.56 -8.40
C GLU A 131 1.27 13.60 -8.78
N ILE A 132 0.94 13.41 -10.07
CA ILE A 132 -0.43 13.37 -10.57
C ILE A 132 -1.21 12.25 -9.88
N ILE A 133 -0.68 11.03 -9.85
CA ILE A 133 -1.35 9.89 -9.19
C ILE A 133 -1.50 10.15 -7.69
N THR A 134 -0.47 10.66 -7.03
CA THR A 134 -0.52 11.02 -5.60
C THR A 134 -1.56 12.11 -5.32
N GLY A 135 -1.74 13.04 -6.26
CA GLY A 135 -2.73 14.11 -6.19
C GLY A 135 -4.20 13.64 -6.31
N LEU A 136 -4.44 12.39 -6.71
CA LEU A 136 -5.79 11.81 -6.73
C LEU A 136 -6.33 11.49 -5.33
N ASN A 137 -5.54 11.68 -4.29
CA ASN A 137 -5.90 11.38 -2.91
C ASN A 137 -7.22 12.07 -2.49
N ARG A 138 -8.13 11.30 -1.95
CA ARG A 138 -9.42 11.74 -1.43
C ARG A 138 -9.57 11.45 0.06
N ASN A 139 -8.57 10.78 0.67
CA ASN A 139 -8.66 10.16 1.99
C ASN A 139 -9.88 9.24 2.11
N GLN A 140 -10.20 8.55 1.02
CA GLN A 140 -11.36 7.67 0.89
C GLN A 140 -10.93 6.23 1.04
N ARG A 141 -11.36 5.57 2.13
CA ARG A 141 -11.16 4.13 2.32
C ARG A 141 -12.07 3.32 1.40
N ALA A 142 -11.62 2.13 1.01
CA ALA A 142 -12.47 1.18 0.30
C ALA A 142 -13.70 0.80 1.15
N TYR A 143 -13.51 0.70 2.47
CA TYR A 143 -14.59 0.47 3.43
C TYR A 143 -14.37 1.34 4.67
N GLU A 144 -15.34 2.20 5.02
CA GLU A 144 -15.25 3.11 6.17
C GLU A 144 -15.02 2.39 7.50
N GLN A 145 -15.61 1.19 7.65
CA GLN A 145 -15.45 0.36 8.86
C GLN A 145 -14.00 -0.14 9.07
N ASN A 146 -13.12 0.02 8.10
CA ASN A 146 -11.70 -0.34 8.22
C ASN A 146 -10.84 0.79 8.82
N ASP A 147 -11.47 1.85 9.34
CA ASP A 147 -10.74 2.90 10.05
C ASP A 147 -10.12 2.32 11.34
N PRO A 148 -8.78 2.36 11.47
CA PRO A 148 -8.09 1.77 12.61
C PRO A 148 -8.48 2.37 13.97
N ASP A 149 -8.90 3.63 13.98
CA ASP A 149 -9.27 4.34 15.22
C ASP A 149 -10.72 4.05 15.65
N ASN A 150 -11.53 3.53 14.73
CA ASN A 150 -12.94 3.22 14.95
C ASN A 150 -13.30 1.76 14.64
N PHE A 151 -12.30 0.88 14.56
CA PHE A 151 -12.52 -0.53 14.21
C PHE A 151 -13.29 -1.24 15.33
N PRO A 152 -14.44 -1.91 15.03
CA PRO A 152 -15.17 -2.69 16.02
C PRO A 152 -14.41 -4.00 16.28
N TRP A 153 -13.78 -4.08 17.43
CA TRP A 153 -13.08 -5.28 17.91
C TRP A 153 -14.05 -6.34 18.40
#